data_4ba51e315e2b476575397f2d462277b7
#
_entry.id   4ba51e315e2b476575397f2d462277b7
#
_cell.length_a   1.000
_cell.length_b   1.000
_cell.length_c   1.000
_cell.angle_alpha   90.00
_cell.angle_beta   90.00
_cell.angle_gamma   90.00
#
_symmetry.space_group_name_H-M   'P 1'
#
loop_
_entity.id
_entity.type
_entity.pdbx_description
1 polymer ?
#
loop_
_entity_poly.entity_id
_entity_poly.type
_entity_poly.pdbx_seq_one_letter_code
_entity_poly.pdbx_strand_id
1 'polypeptide(L)'
;MDESLSRWLGLREPADEAARSDVLTRSIAESVPSGEPVHALDLATGTGSNIRYLVDRLPGRQRWLAVDRSAALLAELRERMSSWGAARGCDVWTSAGRCSIRGAHIECEIETRQMNLGALDDHGVFAGRHLVTASALLDLVSAQWLRALASHCRAEGASALFTITYNGRSSCAPVEPQDDLVRDRLNRHQATDKGLGGPAAGPHAVECAERCFAEAGYRVQREPSDWVLEPAQSDLQRMLIEGWANAATELAPDRDAAIARWRARRLAHIAAGRSRVVVGHDDLAAWLPR
;
A
#
# COMPACT_ATOMS: atom_id res chain seq x y z
N MET A 1 16.24 -1.75 11.52
CA MET A 1 15.09 -2.29 10.75
C MET A 1 14.24 -1.15 10.21
N ASP A 2 13.85 -0.16 11.01
CA ASP A 2 13.00 0.95 10.56
C ASP A 2 13.62 1.86 9.51
N GLU A 3 14.93 2.16 9.58
CA GLU A 3 15.62 3.00 8.59
C GLU A 3 15.63 2.39 7.17
N SER A 4 15.84 1.07 7.07
CA SER A 4 15.78 0.35 5.80
C SER A 4 14.35 0.37 5.22
N LEU A 5 13.32 0.21 6.07
CA LEU A 5 11.92 0.25 5.66
C LEU A 5 11.51 1.68 5.27
N SER A 6 11.91 2.70 6.02
CA SER A 6 11.67 4.10 5.69
C SER A 6 12.26 4.48 4.32
N ARG A 7 13.51 4.06 4.05
CA ARG A 7 14.15 4.26 2.75
C ARG A 7 13.36 3.57 1.63
N TRP A 8 12.93 2.33 1.84
CA TRP A 8 12.10 1.58 0.89
C TRP A 8 10.81 2.32 0.58
N LEU A 9 10.08 2.77 1.61
CA LEU A 9 8.83 3.53 1.47
C LEU A 9 9.04 4.85 0.71
N GLY A 10 10.16 5.53 0.95
CA GLY A 10 10.49 6.76 0.21
C GLY A 10 10.82 6.53 -1.27
N LEU A 11 11.55 5.44 -1.58
CA LEU A 11 11.91 5.12 -2.96
C LEU A 11 10.70 4.68 -3.82
N ARG A 12 9.75 3.99 -3.20
CA ARG A 12 8.57 3.49 -3.93
C ARG A 12 7.46 4.52 -4.12
N GLU A 13 7.39 5.55 -3.26
CA GLU A 13 6.29 6.53 -3.26
C GLU A 13 6.00 7.15 -4.64
N PRO A 14 7.00 7.58 -5.44
CA PRO A 14 6.73 8.08 -6.79
C PRO A 14 6.19 7.01 -7.76
N ALA A 15 6.62 5.76 -7.62
CA ALA A 15 6.12 4.66 -8.43
C ALA A 15 4.68 4.29 -8.03
N ASP A 16 4.38 4.29 -6.73
CA ASP A 16 3.02 4.11 -6.22
C ASP A 16 2.08 5.18 -6.77
N GLU A 17 2.48 6.46 -6.68
CA GLU A 17 1.66 7.58 -7.16
C GLU A 17 1.38 7.49 -8.66
N ALA A 18 2.39 7.16 -9.46
CA ALA A 18 2.25 7.05 -10.91
C ALA A 18 1.39 5.86 -11.36
N ALA A 19 1.31 4.79 -10.54
CA ALA A 19 0.62 3.56 -10.90
C ALA A 19 -0.86 3.52 -10.46
N ARG A 20 -1.25 4.29 -9.44
CA ARG A 20 -2.61 4.25 -8.88
C ARG A 20 -3.70 4.60 -9.88
N SER A 21 -4.85 3.95 -9.74
CA SER A 21 -6.02 4.21 -10.57
C SER A 21 -6.73 5.53 -10.18
N ASP A 22 -6.65 6.52 -11.06
CA ASP A 22 -7.44 7.75 -10.94
C ASP A 22 -8.95 7.50 -11.06
N VAL A 23 -9.36 6.45 -11.79
CA VAL A 23 -10.77 6.08 -11.95
C VAL A 23 -11.33 5.64 -10.60
N LEU A 24 -10.66 4.73 -9.90
CA LEU A 24 -11.10 4.25 -8.59
C LEU A 24 -11.04 5.35 -7.54
N THR A 25 -10.01 6.19 -7.57
CA THR A 25 -9.88 7.32 -6.65
C THR A 25 -11.05 8.29 -6.79
N ARG A 26 -11.47 8.62 -8.03
CA ARG A 26 -12.66 9.45 -8.29
C ARG A 26 -13.94 8.78 -7.82
N SER A 27 -14.14 7.49 -8.12
CA SER A 27 -15.33 6.76 -7.65
C SER A 27 -15.48 6.81 -6.12
N ILE A 28 -14.36 6.70 -5.39
CA ILE A 28 -14.35 6.83 -3.93
C ILE A 28 -14.62 8.28 -3.50
N ALA A 29 -14.04 9.27 -4.14
CA ALA A 29 -14.31 10.68 -3.84
C ALA A 29 -15.80 11.04 -4.01
N GLU A 30 -16.49 10.43 -4.98
CA GLU A 30 -17.93 10.58 -5.19
C GLU A 30 -18.77 9.79 -4.18
N SER A 31 -18.24 8.74 -3.56
CA SER A 31 -18.96 7.88 -2.60
C SER A 31 -18.96 8.41 -1.17
N VAL A 32 -17.99 9.28 -0.81
CA VAL A 32 -17.87 9.87 0.53
C VAL A 32 -18.72 11.13 0.66
N PRO A 33 -19.05 11.59 1.89
CA PRO A 33 -19.84 12.80 2.11
C PRO A 33 -19.19 14.07 1.54
N SER A 34 -19.99 14.97 0.97
CA SER A 34 -19.52 16.25 0.41
C SER A 34 -19.83 17.47 1.29
N GLY A 35 -20.71 17.34 2.27
CA GLY A 35 -21.19 18.46 3.11
C GLY A 35 -20.60 18.52 4.52
N GLU A 36 -19.89 17.49 4.93
CA GLU A 36 -19.27 17.33 6.25
C GLU A 36 -17.84 16.82 6.12
N PRO A 37 -17.03 16.86 7.19
CA PRO A 37 -15.67 16.34 7.12
C PRO A 37 -15.64 14.84 6.79
N VAL A 38 -14.82 14.46 5.81
CA VAL A 38 -14.56 13.05 5.49
C VAL A 38 -13.72 12.44 6.60
N HIS A 39 -14.28 11.47 7.31
CA HIS A 39 -13.57 10.69 8.32
C HIS A 39 -12.95 9.46 7.66
N ALA A 40 -11.63 9.40 7.57
CA ALA A 40 -10.90 8.31 6.93
C ALA A 40 -10.00 7.55 7.91
N LEU A 41 -9.86 6.25 7.68
CA LEU A 41 -8.91 5.36 8.36
C LEU A 41 -7.90 4.88 7.34
N ASP A 42 -6.60 5.07 7.62
CA ASP A 42 -5.51 4.53 6.81
C ASP A 42 -4.77 3.43 7.58
N LEU A 43 -4.88 2.19 7.10
CA LEU A 43 -4.33 0.99 7.73
C LEU A 43 -2.91 0.73 7.24
N ALA A 44 -1.98 0.43 8.18
CA ALA A 44 -0.56 0.26 7.90
C ALA A 44 0.02 1.47 7.13
N THR A 45 -0.28 2.66 7.63
CA THR A 45 -0.05 3.95 6.96
C THR A 45 1.43 4.22 6.62
N GLY A 46 2.37 3.56 7.29
CA GLY A 46 3.81 3.77 7.11
C GLY A 46 4.19 5.24 7.33
N THR A 47 4.83 5.83 6.32
CA THR A 47 5.22 7.24 6.32
C THR A 47 4.17 8.18 5.72
N GLY A 48 2.94 7.71 5.52
CA GLY A 48 1.79 8.53 5.11
C GLY A 48 1.69 8.85 3.60
N SER A 49 2.38 8.12 2.73
CA SER A 49 2.31 8.32 1.28
C SER A 49 0.88 8.21 0.73
N ASN A 50 0.11 7.25 1.25
CA ASN A 50 -1.29 7.06 0.87
C ASN A 50 -2.15 8.27 1.24
N ILE A 51 -1.97 8.84 2.43
CA ILE A 51 -2.67 10.04 2.87
C ILE A 51 -2.28 11.24 1.98
N ARG A 52 -0.96 11.45 1.71
CA ARG A 52 -0.50 12.54 0.82
C ARG A 52 -1.13 12.47 -0.57
N TYR A 53 -1.27 11.27 -1.11
CA TYR A 53 -1.93 11.06 -2.39
C TYR A 53 -3.42 11.43 -2.34
N LEU A 54 -4.13 11.02 -1.29
CA LEU A 54 -5.59 11.14 -1.20
C LEU A 54 -6.06 12.53 -0.75
N VAL A 55 -5.26 13.26 0.05
CA VAL A 55 -5.65 14.59 0.57
C VAL A 55 -6.01 15.57 -0.54
N ASP A 56 -5.28 15.57 -1.66
CA ASP A 56 -5.55 16.43 -2.81
C ASP A 56 -6.74 15.94 -3.69
N ARG A 57 -7.24 14.72 -3.46
CA ARG A 57 -8.19 14.02 -4.34
C ARG A 57 -9.56 13.77 -3.70
N LEU A 58 -9.61 13.80 -2.37
CA LEU A 58 -10.88 13.68 -1.64
C LEU A 58 -11.52 15.05 -1.40
N PRO A 59 -12.85 15.14 -1.37
CA PRO A 59 -13.54 16.41 -1.22
C PRO A 59 -13.45 16.98 0.21
N GLY A 60 -13.53 18.31 0.31
CA GLY A 60 -13.79 19.06 1.53
C GLY A 60 -12.75 18.89 2.63
N ARG A 61 -13.20 19.07 3.88
CA ARG A 61 -12.37 18.86 5.07
C ARG A 61 -12.20 17.38 5.34
N GLN A 62 -11.02 16.98 5.85
CA GLN A 62 -10.70 15.57 6.08
C GLN A 62 -10.15 15.37 7.48
N ARG A 63 -10.56 14.28 8.12
CA ARG A 63 -10.08 13.80 9.40
C ARG A 63 -9.57 12.36 9.27
N TRP A 64 -8.28 12.22 9.40
CA TRP A 64 -7.60 10.94 9.22
C TRP A 64 -7.25 10.31 10.58
N LEU A 65 -7.50 9.02 10.72
CA LEU A 65 -6.82 8.17 11.69
C LEU A 65 -5.81 7.32 10.93
N ALA A 66 -4.53 7.58 11.15
CA ALA A 66 -3.41 6.87 10.56
C ALA A 66 -2.88 5.84 11.53
N VAL A 67 -2.98 4.55 11.23
CA VAL A 67 -2.56 3.48 12.13
C VAL A 67 -1.40 2.69 11.55
N ASP A 68 -0.39 2.42 12.38
CA ASP A 68 0.75 1.58 12.05
C ASP A 68 1.31 0.92 13.32
N ARG A 69 1.99 -0.22 13.18
CA ARG A 69 2.67 -0.88 14.30
C ARG A 69 3.96 -0.16 14.72
N SER A 70 4.59 0.59 13.82
CA SER A 70 5.87 1.27 14.04
C SER A 70 5.66 2.70 14.50
N ALA A 71 5.97 2.98 15.76
CA ALA A 71 5.98 4.35 16.29
C ALA A 71 6.97 5.26 15.55
N ALA A 72 8.08 4.72 15.04
CA ALA A 72 9.08 5.46 14.27
C ALA A 72 8.52 5.93 12.92
N LEU A 73 7.82 5.04 12.17
CA LEU A 73 7.17 5.43 10.92
C LEU A 73 6.05 6.45 11.13
N LEU A 74 5.28 6.33 12.22
CA LEU A 74 4.27 7.33 12.59
C LEU A 74 4.88 8.70 12.95
N ALA A 75 6.06 8.73 13.57
CA ALA A 75 6.79 9.97 13.80
C ALA A 75 7.23 10.59 12.47
N GLU A 76 7.82 9.80 11.60
CA GLU A 76 8.26 10.22 10.26
C GLU A 76 7.08 10.65 9.36
N LEU A 77 5.90 10.02 9.48
CA LEU A 77 4.68 10.46 8.80
C LEU A 77 4.40 11.93 9.09
N ARG A 78 4.44 12.34 10.37
CA ARG A 78 4.16 13.74 10.75
C ARG A 78 5.17 14.70 10.16
N GLU A 79 6.46 14.35 10.15
CA GLU A 79 7.53 15.15 9.56
C GLU A 79 7.36 15.30 8.03
N ARG A 80 7.06 14.19 7.35
CA ARG A 80 6.82 14.19 5.89
C ARG A 80 5.55 14.94 5.51
N MET A 81 4.46 14.79 6.29
CA MET A 81 3.22 15.57 6.09
C MET A 81 3.47 17.06 6.30
N SER A 82 4.25 17.42 7.33
CA SER A 82 4.62 18.83 7.58
C SER A 82 5.40 19.42 6.41
N SER A 83 6.43 18.73 5.95
CA SER A 83 7.23 19.16 4.80
C SER A 83 6.40 19.25 3.51
N TRP A 84 5.50 18.27 3.29
CA TRP A 84 4.61 18.22 2.14
C TRP A 84 3.62 19.39 2.12
N GLY A 85 3.02 19.72 3.28
CA GLY A 85 2.11 20.86 3.41
C GLY A 85 2.82 22.21 3.23
N ALA A 86 3.98 22.37 3.87
CA ALA A 86 4.80 23.59 3.75
C ALA A 86 5.24 23.83 2.29
N ALA A 87 5.66 22.80 1.56
CA ALA A 87 6.02 22.89 0.15
C ALA A 87 4.87 23.35 -0.76
N ARG A 88 3.61 23.20 -0.31
CA ARG A 88 2.38 23.66 -0.98
C ARG A 88 1.86 25.01 -0.49
N GLY A 89 2.63 25.70 0.37
CA GLY A 89 2.24 26.98 0.94
C GLY A 89 1.09 26.87 1.96
N CYS A 90 0.89 25.70 2.55
CA CYS A 90 -0.10 25.51 3.60
C CYS A 90 0.46 25.86 4.98
N ASP A 91 -0.42 26.33 5.86
CA ASP A 91 -0.14 26.40 7.28
C ASP A 91 -0.14 24.98 7.88
N VAL A 92 0.88 24.66 8.66
CA VAL A 92 1.06 23.35 9.26
C VAL A 92 1.28 23.47 10.76
N TRP A 93 0.53 22.68 11.52
CA TRP A 93 0.66 22.55 12.97
C TRP A 93 0.89 21.09 13.34
N THR A 94 1.88 20.82 14.15
CA THR A 94 2.19 19.48 14.65
C THR A 94 2.22 19.47 16.17
N SER A 95 1.70 18.39 16.74
CA SER A 95 1.77 18.09 18.18
C SER A 95 2.01 16.59 18.39
N ALA A 96 2.11 16.14 19.64
CA ALA A 96 2.24 14.72 19.92
C ALA A 96 1.03 13.94 19.35
N GLY A 97 1.28 13.08 18.34
CA GLY A 97 0.28 12.24 17.73
C GLY A 97 -0.67 12.92 16.73
N ARG A 98 -0.49 14.22 16.41
CA ARG A 98 -1.36 14.95 15.48
C ARG A 98 -0.59 15.84 14.53
N CYS A 99 -1.14 16.00 13.32
CA CYS A 99 -0.70 16.96 12.31
C CYS A 99 -1.95 17.59 11.66
N SER A 100 -1.99 18.92 11.57
CA SER A 100 -3.05 19.66 10.87
C SER A 100 -2.44 20.49 9.74
N ILE A 101 -3.07 20.47 8.59
CA ILE A 101 -2.64 21.18 7.39
C ILE A 101 -3.83 21.98 6.87
N ARG A 102 -3.63 23.29 6.67
CA ARG A 102 -4.65 24.17 6.13
C ARG A 102 -4.08 25.05 5.02
N GLY A 103 -4.71 25.03 3.86
CA GLY A 103 -4.39 25.82 2.70
C GLY A 103 -5.65 26.22 1.93
N ALA A 104 -5.49 26.82 0.76
CA ALA A 104 -6.63 27.33 -0.04
C ALA A 104 -7.62 26.22 -0.43
N HIS A 105 -7.15 25.00 -0.66
CA HIS A 105 -7.97 23.86 -1.11
C HIS A 105 -7.78 22.61 -0.24
N ILE A 106 -6.98 22.69 0.82
CA ILE A 106 -6.65 21.58 1.71
C ILE A 106 -7.01 21.98 3.13
N GLU A 107 -7.84 21.17 3.77
CA GLU A 107 -8.07 21.24 5.21
C GLU A 107 -8.08 19.81 5.75
N CYS A 108 -7.00 19.40 6.43
CA CYS A 108 -6.78 18.02 6.83
C CYS A 108 -6.22 17.96 8.25
N GLU A 109 -6.83 17.13 9.08
CA GLU A 109 -6.37 16.78 10.42
C GLU A 109 -5.98 15.28 10.42
N ILE A 110 -4.80 14.95 10.90
CA ILE A 110 -4.29 13.58 10.96
C ILE A 110 -3.96 13.25 12.41
N GLU A 111 -4.63 12.25 12.94
CA GLU A 111 -4.27 11.60 14.20
C GLU A 111 -3.48 10.33 13.91
N THR A 112 -2.35 10.12 14.58
CA THR A 112 -1.56 8.89 14.45
C THR A 112 -1.77 8.00 15.68
N ARG A 113 -1.97 6.69 15.45
CA ARG A 113 -2.13 5.71 16.53
C ARG A 113 -1.25 4.49 16.27
N GLN A 114 -0.41 4.14 17.24
CA GLN A 114 0.34 2.90 17.18
C GLN A 114 -0.61 1.73 17.47
N MET A 115 -0.68 0.77 16.52
CA MET A 115 -1.59 -0.36 16.59
C MET A 115 -1.03 -1.57 15.85
N ASN A 116 -1.17 -2.75 16.44
CA ASN A 116 -0.91 -4.01 15.75
C ASN A 116 -2.17 -4.42 14.96
N LEU A 117 -2.02 -4.69 13.66
CA LEU A 117 -3.11 -5.09 12.78
C LEU A 117 -3.24 -6.62 12.63
N GLY A 118 -2.51 -7.41 13.41
CA GLY A 118 -2.51 -8.89 13.32
C GLY A 118 -3.89 -9.53 13.51
N ALA A 119 -4.69 -8.97 14.43
CA ALA A 119 -6.11 -9.26 14.56
C ALA A 119 -6.86 -7.93 14.53
N LEU A 120 -7.87 -7.74 13.69
CA LEU A 120 -8.66 -6.51 13.63
C LEU A 120 -9.68 -6.42 14.79
N ASP A 121 -9.22 -6.63 16.03
CA ASP A 121 -10.08 -6.74 17.21
C ASP A 121 -10.55 -5.38 17.75
N ASP A 122 -9.84 -4.29 17.44
CA ASP A 122 -10.25 -2.93 17.84
C ASP A 122 -11.29 -2.38 16.86
N HIS A 123 -12.55 -2.72 17.09
CA HIS A 123 -13.68 -2.20 16.31
C HIS A 123 -13.79 -0.66 16.39
N GLY A 124 -13.28 -0.04 17.45
CA GLY A 124 -13.37 1.40 17.66
C GLY A 124 -12.63 2.24 16.63
N VAL A 125 -11.60 1.69 15.94
CA VAL A 125 -10.90 2.44 14.90
C VAL A 125 -11.75 2.64 13.64
N PHE A 126 -12.72 1.74 13.40
CA PHE A 126 -13.65 1.81 12.26
C PHE A 126 -14.85 2.71 12.54
N ALA A 127 -15.18 2.98 13.81
CA ALA A 127 -16.38 3.70 14.19
C ALA A 127 -16.47 5.08 13.54
N GLY A 128 -17.59 5.36 12.86
CA GLY A 128 -17.88 6.62 12.18
C GLY A 128 -16.95 6.94 11.00
N ARG A 129 -16.27 5.94 10.41
CA ARG A 129 -15.44 6.16 9.22
C ARG A 129 -16.29 6.15 7.96
N HIS A 130 -16.04 7.13 7.09
CA HIS A 130 -16.64 7.20 5.75
C HIS A 130 -15.76 6.47 4.72
N LEU A 131 -14.44 6.37 4.98
CA LEU A 131 -13.47 5.71 4.14
C LEU A 131 -12.50 4.88 4.98
N VAL A 132 -12.28 3.63 4.57
CA VAL A 132 -11.17 2.79 5.04
C VAL A 132 -10.22 2.53 3.88
N THR A 133 -8.94 2.79 4.07
CA THR A 133 -7.95 2.66 3.00
C THR A 133 -6.66 2.01 3.49
N ALA A 134 -5.91 1.41 2.57
CA ALA A 134 -4.57 0.92 2.76
C ALA A 134 -3.82 0.89 1.43
N SER A 135 -2.50 1.00 1.48
CA SER A 135 -1.65 0.82 0.30
C SER A 135 -0.60 -0.25 0.56
N ALA A 136 -0.46 -1.23 -0.37
CA ALA A 136 0.48 -2.34 -0.28
C ALA A 136 0.37 -3.16 1.02
N LEU A 137 -0.85 -3.49 1.41
CA LEU A 137 -1.15 -4.25 2.62
C LEU A 137 -1.87 -5.57 2.33
N LEU A 138 -2.80 -5.60 1.36
CA LEU A 138 -3.73 -6.72 1.24
C LEU A 138 -3.04 -8.04 0.89
N ASP A 139 -1.94 -8.01 0.16
CA ASP A 139 -1.14 -9.19 -0.15
C ASP A 139 -0.39 -9.79 1.06
N LEU A 140 -0.31 -9.03 2.17
CA LEU A 140 0.34 -9.47 3.42
C LEU A 140 -0.62 -10.08 4.44
N VAL A 141 -1.94 -9.91 4.28
CA VAL A 141 -2.96 -10.33 5.24
C VAL A 141 -3.63 -11.64 4.83
N SER A 142 -4.22 -12.34 5.82
CA SER A 142 -4.94 -13.59 5.55
C SER A 142 -6.33 -13.37 4.95
N ALA A 143 -6.91 -14.41 4.34
CA ALA A 143 -8.30 -14.38 3.87
C ALA A 143 -9.30 -14.15 5.01
N GLN A 144 -9.02 -14.63 6.23
CA GLN A 144 -9.85 -14.36 7.40
C GLN A 144 -9.81 -12.88 7.79
N TRP A 145 -8.62 -12.27 7.74
CA TRP A 145 -8.43 -10.84 7.99
C TRP A 145 -9.21 -9.98 6.99
N LEU A 146 -9.19 -10.34 5.68
CA LEU A 146 -9.95 -9.65 4.64
C LEU A 146 -11.46 -9.73 4.87
N ARG A 147 -11.95 -10.87 5.36
CA ARG A 147 -13.36 -11.04 5.72
C ARG A 147 -13.76 -10.16 6.90
N ALA A 148 -12.92 -10.09 7.94
CA ALA A 148 -13.14 -9.22 9.08
C ALA A 148 -13.14 -7.74 8.66
N LEU A 149 -12.18 -7.33 7.81
CA LEU A 149 -12.12 -5.98 7.26
C LEU A 149 -13.42 -5.59 6.53
N ALA A 150 -13.91 -6.44 5.61
CA ALA A 150 -15.15 -6.19 4.89
C ALA A 150 -16.36 -6.07 5.84
N SER A 151 -16.40 -6.89 6.90
CA SER A 151 -17.43 -6.84 7.93
C SER A 151 -17.39 -5.53 8.72
N HIS A 152 -16.20 -5.06 9.11
CA HIS A 152 -16.05 -3.78 9.82
C HIS A 152 -16.46 -2.59 8.94
N CYS A 153 -16.01 -2.56 7.69
CA CYS A 153 -16.44 -1.54 6.73
C CYS A 153 -17.95 -1.54 6.57
N ARG A 154 -18.56 -2.75 6.47
CA ARG A 154 -20.01 -2.89 6.30
C ARG A 154 -20.81 -2.39 7.51
N ALA A 155 -20.33 -2.66 8.72
CA ALA A 155 -20.98 -2.22 9.96
C ALA A 155 -21.08 -0.69 10.06
N GLU A 156 -20.07 0.02 9.55
CA GLU A 156 -20.00 1.49 9.55
C GLU A 156 -20.55 2.12 8.27
N GLY A 157 -20.86 1.32 7.24
CA GLY A 157 -21.24 1.85 5.93
C GLY A 157 -20.09 2.55 5.18
N ALA A 158 -18.86 2.28 5.57
CA ALA A 158 -17.67 2.93 5.03
C ALA A 158 -17.35 2.44 3.62
N SER A 159 -17.00 3.35 2.71
CA SER A 159 -16.34 3.00 1.45
C SER A 159 -14.93 2.50 1.70
N ALA A 160 -14.36 1.72 0.78
CA ALA A 160 -13.03 1.17 0.91
C ALA A 160 -12.20 1.40 -0.35
N LEU A 161 -10.90 1.75 -0.18
CA LEU A 161 -9.94 1.89 -1.28
C LEU A 161 -8.63 1.23 -0.88
N PHE A 162 -8.25 0.19 -1.61
CA PHE A 162 -7.00 -0.53 -1.41
C PHE A 162 -6.17 -0.43 -2.68
N THR A 163 -4.92 0.01 -2.55
CA THR A 163 -4.06 0.33 -3.69
C THR A 163 -2.76 -0.44 -3.65
N ILE A 164 -2.14 -0.61 -4.83
CA ILE A 164 -0.81 -1.21 -4.96
C ILE A 164 -0.74 -2.60 -4.31
N THR A 165 -1.76 -3.42 -4.50
CA THR A 165 -1.77 -4.80 -4.00
C THR A 165 -1.07 -5.70 -5.00
N TYR A 166 0.02 -6.37 -4.58
CA TYR A 166 0.77 -7.29 -5.44
C TYR A 166 -0.10 -8.46 -5.92
N ASN A 167 -0.09 -8.73 -7.23
CA ASN A 167 -0.94 -9.73 -7.87
C ASN A 167 -0.16 -10.93 -8.46
N GLY A 168 1.09 -11.10 -8.10
CA GLY A 168 1.92 -12.24 -8.51
C GLY A 168 2.59 -12.10 -9.86
N ARG A 169 2.31 -11.04 -10.62
CA ARG A 169 2.94 -10.79 -11.93
C ARG A 169 4.20 -9.95 -11.76
N SER A 170 5.27 -10.35 -12.41
CA SER A 170 6.45 -9.52 -12.58
C SER A 170 7.20 -9.91 -13.84
N SER A 171 7.87 -8.95 -14.45
CA SER A 171 8.75 -9.19 -15.59
C SER A 171 9.94 -8.25 -15.57
N CYS A 172 11.02 -8.68 -16.16
CA CYS A 172 12.24 -7.90 -16.28
C CYS A 172 12.77 -7.93 -17.72
N ALA A 173 13.32 -6.81 -18.17
CA ALA A 173 14.06 -6.73 -19.42
C ALA A 173 15.49 -6.25 -19.13
N PRO A 174 16.50 -6.83 -19.77
CA PRO A 174 16.48 -8.02 -20.63
C PRO A 174 16.01 -9.27 -19.87
N VAL A 175 15.44 -10.26 -20.57
CA VAL A 175 14.99 -11.54 -19.96
C VAL A 175 16.18 -12.38 -19.52
N GLU A 176 16.04 -13.01 -18.34
CA GLU A 176 17.02 -13.92 -17.76
C GLU A 176 16.43 -15.32 -17.51
N PRO A 177 17.18 -16.41 -17.70
CA PRO A 177 16.64 -17.77 -17.61
C PRO A 177 15.97 -18.14 -16.28
N GLN A 178 16.32 -17.46 -15.18
CA GLN A 178 15.77 -17.74 -13.83
C GLN A 178 14.67 -16.78 -13.41
N ASP A 179 14.19 -15.88 -14.27
CA ASP A 179 13.13 -14.92 -13.92
C ASP A 179 11.87 -15.63 -13.42
N ASP A 180 11.43 -16.67 -14.13
CA ASP A 180 10.24 -17.44 -13.74
C ASP A 180 10.46 -18.18 -12.41
N LEU A 181 11.63 -18.77 -12.22
CA LEU A 181 11.97 -19.45 -10.96
C LEU A 181 11.90 -18.49 -9.76
N VAL A 182 12.49 -17.30 -9.91
CA VAL A 182 12.51 -16.32 -8.83
C VAL A 182 11.09 -15.79 -8.57
N ARG A 183 10.32 -15.49 -9.60
CA ARG A 183 8.92 -15.08 -9.47
C ARG A 183 8.06 -16.13 -8.77
N ASP A 184 8.17 -17.40 -9.15
CA ASP A 184 7.39 -18.48 -8.54
C ASP A 184 7.74 -18.65 -7.04
N ARG A 185 9.01 -18.50 -6.67
CA ARG A 185 9.45 -18.54 -5.28
C ARG A 185 8.97 -17.31 -4.51
N LEU A 186 9.07 -16.11 -5.10
CA LEU A 186 8.52 -14.90 -4.51
C LEU A 186 7.03 -15.07 -4.21
N ASN A 187 6.23 -15.57 -5.17
CA ASN A 187 4.81 -15.78 -4.98
C ASN A 187 4.48 -16.74 -3.84
N ARG A 188 5.25 -17.83 -3.71
CA ARG A 188 5.12 -18.76 -2.57
C ARG A 188 5.53 -18.09 -1.25
N HIS A 189 6.61 -17.30 -1.26
CA HIS A 189 7.04 -16.55 -0.08
C HIS A 189 5.99 -15.53 0.34
N GLN A 190 5.34 -14.83 -0.60
CA GLN A 190 4.25 -13.89 -0.29
C GLN A 190 3.04 -14.58 0.37
N ALA A 191 2.78 -15.84 0.10
CA ALA A 191 1.71 -16.61 0.72
C ALA A 191 2.04 -17.17 2.12
N THR A 192 3.24 -16.94 2.67
CA THR A 192 3.59 -17.36 4.03
C THR A 192 2.95 -16.44 5.07
N ASP A 193 2.89 -16.90 6.33
CA ASP A 193 2.38 -16.09 7.44
C ASP A 193 3.27 -14.85 7.67
N LYS A 194 2.64 -13.66 7.64
CA LYS A 194 3.28 -12.35 7.86
C LYS A 194 2.91 -11.76 9.24
N GLY A 195 2.26 -12.55 10.11
CA GLY A 195 1.76 -12.08 11.40
C GLY A 195 0.48 -11.25 11.31
N LEU A 196 -0.25 -11.36 10.20
CA LEU A 196 -1.48 -10.63 9.92
C LEU A 196 -2.67 -11.59 9.72
N GLY A 197 -2.97 -12.36 10.77
CA GLY A 197 -4.13 -13.26 10.81
C GLY A 197 -3.89 -14.65 10.22
N GLY A 198 -2.62 -15.09 10.05
CA GLY A 198 -2.25 -16.39 9.49
C GLY A 198 -1.62 -16.30 8.11
N PRO A 199 -1.59 -17.41 7.33
CA PRO A 199 -1.03 -17.40 5.98
C PRO A 199 -1.66 -16.32 5.11
N ALA A 200 -0.80 -15.50 4.48
CA ALA A 200 -1.22 -14.39 3.67
C ALA A 200 -1.97 -14.84 2.40
N ALA A 201 -2.94 -14.06 1.94
CA ALA A 201 -3.61 -14.29 0.66
C ALA A 201 -2.62 -14.10 -0.52
N GLY A 202 -1.54 -13.37 -0.31
CA GLY A 202 -0.44 -13.20 -1.26
C GLY A 202 -0.93 -12.71 -2.62
N PRO A 203 -0.50 -13.33 -3.73
CA PRO A 203 -0.90 -12.95 -5.08
C PRO A 203 -2.42 -12.97 -5.35
N HIS A 204 -3.20 -13.64 -4.51
CA HIS A 204 -4.67 -13.76 -4.64
C HIS A 204 -5.46 -12.80 -3.75
N ALA A 205 -4.77 -11.86 -3.10
CA ALA A 205 -5.37 -10.99 -2.10
C ALA A 205 -6.50 -10.11 -2.68
N VAL A 206 -6.31 -9.54 -3.87
CA VAL A 206 -7.32 -8.68 -4.49
C VAL A 206 -8.58 -9.47 -4.83
N GLU A 207 -8.44 -10.66 -5.41
CA GLU A 207 -9.59 -11.55 -5.73
C GLU A 207 -10.32 -11.99 -4.45
N CYS A 208 -9.57 -12.24 -3.38
CA CYS A 208 -10.14 -12.57 -2.08
C CYS A 208 -10.90 -11.38 -1.48
N ALA A 209 -10.31 -10.18 -1.51
CA ALA A 209 -10.95 -8.96 -1.05
C ALA A 209 -12.21 -8.62 -1.86
N GLU A 210 -12.15 -8.72 -3.19
CA GLU A 210 -13.28 -8.51 -4.10
C GLU A 210 -14.47 -9.38 -3.70
N ARG A 211 -14.26 -10.69 -3.47
CA ARG A 211 -15.30 -11.59 -3.00
C ARG A 211 -15.84 -11.20 -1.63
N CYS A 212 -14.96 -10.89 -0.65
CA CYS A 212 -15.38 -10.54 0.70
C CYS A 212 -16.25 -9.27 0.72
N PHE A 213 -15.90 -8.25 -0.05
CA PHE A 213 -16.66 -7.03 -0.14
C PHE A 213 -17.96 -7.23 -0.94
N ALA A 214 -17.96 -8.01 -2.03
CA ALA A 214 -19.17 -8.35 -2.77
C ALA A 214 -20.16 -9.12 -1.89
N GLU A 215 -19.70 -10.13 -1.14
CA GLU A 215 -20.52 -10.90 -0.17
C GLU A 215 -21.09 -10.00 0.95
N ALA A 216 -20.36 -8.93 1.34
CA ALA A 216 -20.83 -7.92 2.27
C ALA A 216 -21.82 -6.91 1.67
N GLY A 217 -22.18 -7.04 0.38
CA GLY A 217 -23.18 -6.22 -0.31
C GLY A 217 -22.61 -4.92 -0.93
N TYR A 218 -21.30 -4.85 -1.11
CA TYR A 218 -20.66 -3.71 -1.79
C TYR A 218 -20.71 -3.85 -3.31
N ARG A 219 -20.80 -2.74 -4.01
CA ARG A 219 -20.33 -2.61 -5.38
C ARG A 219 -18.80 -2.57 -5.33
N VAL A 220 -18.15 -3.42 -6.12
CA VAL A 220 -16.69 -3.53 -6.14
C VAL A 220 -16.18 -3.25 -7.55
N GLN A 221 -15.10 -2.51 -7.66
CA GLN A 221 -14.39 -2.25 -8.91
C GLN A 221 -12.89 -2.45 -8.71
N ARG A 222 -12.24 -3.08 -9.70
CA ARG A 222 -10.81 -3.39 -9.71
C ARG A 222 -10.18 -2.79 -10.96
N GLU A 223 -8.98 -2.21 -10.82
CA GLU A 223 -8.18 -1.67 -11.91
C GLU A 223 -6.71 -2.06 -11.73
N PRO A 224 -5.95 -2.27 -12.82
CA PRO A 224 -4.52 -2.52 -12.73
C PRO A 224 -3.78 -1.27 -12.25
N SER A 225 -2.75 -1.47 -11.41
CA SER A 225 -1.85 -0.43 -10.91
C SER A 225 -0.38 -0.87 -10.96
N ASP A 226 0.04 -1.41 -12.10
CA ASP A 226 1.37 -1.99 -12.29
C ASP A 226 2.46 -0.92 -12.17
N TRP A 227 3.51 -1.20 -11.40
CA TRP A 227 4.74 -0.42 -11.51
C TRP A 227 5.44 -0.72 -12.83
N VAL A 228 5.87 0.33 -13.51
CA VAL A 228 6.72 0.26 -14.69
C VAL A 228 7.99 1.05 -14.38
N LEU A 229 9.01 0.34 -13.95
CA LEU A 229 10.26 0.95 -13.50
C LEU A 229 11.25 1.01 -14.64
N GLU A 230 11.52 2.22 -15.11
CA GLU A 230 12.50 2.51 -16.16
C GLU A 230 13.93 2.60 -15.56
N PRO A 231 15.00 2.63 -16.38
CA PRO A 231 16.40 2.68 -15.91
C PRO A 231 16.70 3.81 -14.92
N ALA A 232 15.98 4.93 -15.00
CA ALA A 232 16.15 6.06 -14.07
C ALA A 232 15.81 5.71 -12.62
N GLN A 233 14.97 4.68 -12.39
CA GLN A 233 14.55 4.23 -11.05
C GLN A 233 15.47 3.10 -10.52
N SER A 234 16.78 3.21 -10.79
CA SER A 234 17.78 2.17 -10.51
C SER A 234 17.84 1.74 -9.04
N ASP A 235 17.66 2.67 -8.10
CA ASP A 235 17.73 2.35 -6.66
C ASP A 235 16.54 1.52 -6.22
N LEU A 236 15.31 1.82 -6.70
CA LEU A 236 14.14 1.02 -6.43
C LEU A 236 14.25 -0.38 -7.07
N GLN A 237 14.70 -0.45 -8.33
CA GLN A 237 14.95 -1.72 -9.01
C GLN A 237 15.97 -2.57 -8.24
N ARG A 238 17.05 -1.96 -7.73
CA ARG A 238 18.10 -2.64 -6.96
C ARG A 238 17.53 -3.26 -5.69
N MET A 239 16.75 -2.50 -4.91
CA MET A 239 16.10 -3.01 -3.69
C MET A 239 15.11 -4.14 -3.99
N LEU A 240 14.35 -4.05 -5.09
CA LEU A 240 13.44 -5.13 -5.52
C LEU A 240 14.21 -6.41 -5.84
N ILE A 241 15.25 -6.33 -6.67
CA ILE A 241 16.04 -7.51 -7.08
C ILE A 241 16.70 -8.17 -5.87
N GLU A 242 17.24 -7.39 -4.92
CA GLU A 242 17.78 -7.92 -3.67
C GLU A 242 16.70 -8.60 -2.83
N GLY A 243 15.55 -7.98 -2.65
CA GLY A 243 14.42 -8.53 -1.89
C GLY A 243 13.88 -9.83 -2.52
N TRP A 244 13.75 -9.88 -3.85
CA TRP A 244 13.29 -11.06 -4.57
C TRP A 244 14.30 -12.23 -4.48
N ALA A 245 15.61 -11.92 -4.60
CA ALA A 245 16.65 -12.91 -4.42
C ALA A 245 16.62 -13.52 -3.01
N ASN A 246 16.49 -12.69 -1.98
CA ASN A 246 16.41 -13.13 -0.59
C ASN A 246 15.19 -14.03 -0.36
N ALA A 247 13.98 -13.58 -0.76
CA ALA A 247 12.75 -14.36 -0.63
C ALA A 247 12.82 -15.71 -1.39
N ALA A 248 13.43 -15.71 -2.58
CA ALA A 248 13.60 -16.93 -3.37
C ALA A 248 14.59 -17.91 -2.73
N THR A 249 15.66 -17.42 -2.11
CA THR A 249 16.68 -18.22 -1.40
C THR A 249 16.10 -18.85 -0.14
N GLU A 250 15.31 -18.12 0.64
CA GLU A 250 14.66 -18.66 1.85
C GLU A 250 13.81 -19.91 1.56
N LEU A 251 13.18 -19.97 0.39
CA LEU A 251 12.33 -21.10 -0.01
C LEU A 251 13.04 -22.18 -0.85
N ALA A 252 14.26 -21.95 -1.29
CA ALA A 252 15.01 -22.87 -2.14
C ALA A 252 16.51 -22.80 -1.86
N PRO A 253 16.98 -23.23 -0.68
CA PRO A 253 18.40 -23.20 -0.35
C PRO A 253 19.26 -24.05 -1.29
N ASP A 254 18.70 -25.10 -1.89
CA ASP A 254 19.35 -25.97 -2.90
C ASP A 254 19.61 -25.25 -4.25
N ARG A 255 19.02 -24.09 -4.47
CA ARG A 255 19.15 -23.26 -5.68
C ARG A 255 19.93 -21.96 -5.48
N ASP A 256 20.54 -21.78 -4.33
CA ASP A 256 21.28 -20.56 -3.94
C ASP A 256 22.24 -20.07 -5.03
N ALA A 257 23.07 -20.96 -5.59
CA ALA A 257 24.01 -20.58 -6.63
C ALA A 257 23.35 -20.09 -7.92
N ALA A 258 22.16 -20.59 -8.27
CA ALA A 258 21.42 -20.15 -9.45
C ALA A 258 20.76 -18.78 -9.20
N ILE A 259 20.18 -18.58 -8.01
CA ILE A 259 19.58 -17.31 -7.59
C ILE A 259 20.65 -16.22 -7.46
N ALA A 260 21.81 -16.54 -6.86
CA ALA A 260 22.94 -15.61 -6.74
C ALA A 260 23.46 -15.14 -8.12
N ARG A 261 23.61 -16.08 -9.09
CA ARG A 261 23.97 -15.71 -10.46
C ARG A 261 22.91 -14.84 -11.15
N TRP A 262 21.64 -15.17 -10.98
CA TRP A 262 20.53 -14.36 -11.46
C TRP A 262 20.61 -12.93 -10.90
N ARG A 263 20.73 -12.79 -9.57
CA ARG A 263 20.87 -11.49 -8.89
C ARG A 263 22.04 -10.68 -9.48
N ALA A 264 23.21 -11.30 -9.61
CA ALA A 264 24.40 -10.62 -10.16
C ALA A 264 24.15 -10.07 -11.57
N ARG A 265 23.50 -10.85 -12.46
CA ARG A 265 23.20 -10.39 -13.83
C ARG A 265 22.15 -9.27 -13.81
N ARG A 266 21.10 -9.37 -12.98
CA ARG A 266 20.10 -8.30 -12.83
C ARG A 266 20.75 -6.99 -12.38
N LEU A 267 21.61 -7.05 -11.36
CA LEU A 267 22.34 -5.87 -10.87
C LEU A 267 23.28 -5.29 -11.95
N ALA A 268 23.90 -6.15 -12.77
CA ALA A 268 24.71 -5.69 -13.90
C ALA A 268 23.86 -4.97 -14.97
N HIS A 269 22.65 -5.46 -15.28
CA HIS A 269 21.74 -4.76 -16.19
C HIS A 269 21.31 -3.40 -15.65
N ILE A 270 21.01 -3.29 -14.34
CA ILE A 270 20.70 -2.02 -13.67
C ILE A 270 21.89 -1.06 -13.76
N ALA A 271 23.10 -1.52 -13.42
CA ALA A 271 24.31 -0.72 -13.47
C ALA A 271 24.64 -0.21 -14.88
N ALA A 272 24.29 -0.99 -15.91
CA ALA A 272 24.46 -0.63 -17.32
C ALA A 272 23.32 0.26 -17.89
N GLY A 273 22.35 0.68 -17.06
CA GLY A 273 21.20 1.49 -17.53
C GLY A 273 20.29 0.80 -18.54
N ARG A 274 20.24 -0.54 -18.53
CA ARG A 274 19.45 -1.35 -19.50
C ARG A 274 18.29 -2.08 -18.88
N SER A 275 18.09 -1.95 -17.56
CA SER A 275 17.07 -2.69 -16.82
C SER A 275 15.73 -1.96 -16.88
N ARG A 276 14.68 -2.71 -17.21
CA ARG A 276 13.28 -2.33 -17.01
C ARG A 276 12.61 -3.41 -16.20
N VAL A 277 11.88 -3.03 -15.14
CA VAL A 277 11.17 -3.97 -14.28
C VAL A 277 9.70 -3.58 -14.24
N VAL A 278 8.82 -4.56 -14.44
CA VAL A 278 7.38 -4.40 -14.24
C VAL A 278 6.98 -5.26 -13.04
N VAL A 279 6.23 -4.68 -12.12
CA VAL A 279 5.65 -5.39 -10.96
C VAL A 279 4.15 -5.23 -11.02
N GLY A 280 3.44 -6.34 -11.13
CA GLY A 280 1.99 -6.34 -11.24
C GLY A 280 1.32 -6.03 -9.91
N HIS A 281 0.45 -5.05 -9.92
CA HIS A 281 -0.42 -4.68 -8.82
C HIS A 281 -1.83 -4.45 -9.31
N ASP A 282 -2.78 -4.49 -8.40
CA ASP A 282 -4.16 -4.09 -8.62
C ASP A 282 -4.62 -3.14 -7.51
N ASP A 283 -5.44 -2.17 -7.88
CA ASP A 283 -6.23 -1.34 -6.97
C ASP A 283 -7.66 -1.87 -6.90
N LEU A 284 -8.28 -1.77 -5.72
CA LEU A 284 -9.66 -2.17 -5.45
C LEU A 284 -10.41 -1.05 -4.75
N ALA A 285 -11.57 -0.68 -5.27
CA ALA A 285 -12.51 0.21 -4.62
C ALA A 285 -13.83 -0.51 -4.33
N ALA A 286 -14.42 -0.24 -3.16
CA ALA A 286 -15.70 -0.81 -2.77
C ALA A 286 -16.57 0.25 -2.07
N TRP A 287 -17.86 0.35 -2.46
CA TRP A 287 -18.82 1.27 -1.86
C TRP A 287 -20.22 0.67 -1.86
N LEU A 288 -21.04 1.11 -0.92
CA LEU A 288 -22.44 0.65 -0.86
C LEU A 288 -23.27 1.33 -1.95
N PRO A 289 -24.15 0.60 -2.63
CA PRO A 289 -25.13 1.21 -3.51
C PRO A 289 -25.99 2.23 -2.75
N ARG A 290 -26.21 3.39 -3.35
CA ARG A 290 -27.12 4.41 -2.83
C ARG A 290 -28.56 3.98 -3.04
#